data_834ea5b75ebf10a2f2ef78a4df2d97f6
#
_entry.id   834ea5b75ebf10a2f2ef78a4df2d97f6
#
_cell.length_a   1.000
_cell.length_b   1.000
_cell.length_c   1.000
_cell.angle_alpha   90.00
_cell.angle_beta   90.00
_cell.angle_gamma   90.00
#
_symmetry.space_group_name_H-M   'P 1'
#
loop_
_entity.id
_entity.type
_entity.pdbx_description
1 polymer ?
#
loop_
_entity_poly.entity_id
_entity_poly.type
_entity_poly.pdbx_seq_one_letter_code
_entity_poly.pdbx_strand_id
1 'polypeptide(L)'
;MQRLRSSNTGHRRDTSRLEGLFNCRSSFPRMQPRHSFSAFTSTIASNVLHGTALTFGLALTLQAAAQTGMPALRVVSELKDIRMKAVAALPKAGGDAGDRDSCPQLVIKPKSPAAKQVAAQGWAVMADVPLGAFRAVSFAGQMQAATSGTCNVTQGNVAVFQNDKLVALAYGKSAEDPAIGALTPLEGGAVRVWDGDISPLPVGDLRVDSDGTLRLSKVADEDAVCQGRALVPNVYNMSIDKARKALADKGWKPVKGGASPEPRQAALVKRGIGEANSCAGTGLAYCDFNYVGPAGKLTLTTVGEDDLPHVAGYDVRCR
;
A
#
# COMPACT_ATOMS: atom_id res chain seq x y z
N MET A 1 58.20 45.82 -7.68
CA MET A 1 58.81 45.06 -6.62
C MET A 1 58.06 45.37 -5.32
N GLN A 2 57.11 44.57 -4.93
CA GLN A 2 56.57 44.53 -3.55
C GLN A 2 55.93 43.17 -3.33
N ARG A 3 56.52 42.39 -2.45
CA ARG A 3 56.05 41.07 -2.02
C ARG A 3 54.95 41.28 -0.99
N LEU A 4 53.76 40.67 -1.22
CA LEU A 4 52.74 40.52 -0.20
C LEU A 4 52.82 39.11 0.39
N ARG A 5 53.02 39.04 1.72
CA ARG A 5 53.06 37.83 2.54
C ARG A 5 51.61 37.33 2.78
N SER A 6 51.38 36.07 2.49
CA SER A 6 50.21 35.32 2.86
C SER A 6 50.31 34.88 4.32
N SER A 7 49.40 35.29 5.17
CA SER A 7 49.19 34.76 6.54
C SER A 7 48.08 33.72 6.51
N ASN A 8 48.47 32.49 6.76
CA ASN A 8 47.60 31.32 6.87
C ASN A 8 47.14 31.20 8.33
N THR A 9 45.88 31.56 8.63
CA THR A 9 45.25 31.27 9.92
C THR A 9 44.28 30.10 9.76
N GLY A 10 44.71 28.94 10.23
CA GLY A 10 43.93 27.72 10.30
C GLY A 10 42.73 27.87 11.26
N HIS A 11 41.54 27.76 10.73
CA HIS A 11 40.34 27.54 11.52
C HIS A 11 40.01 26.02 11.53
N ARG A 12 40.37 25.36 12.64
CA ARG A 12 39.85 24.04 12.97
C ARG A 12 38.34 24.19 13.19
N ARG A 13 37.54 23.62 12.31
CA ARG A 13 36.10 23.40 12.56
C ARG A 13 35.96 22.13 13.37
N ASP A 14 35.40 22.33 14.56
CA ASP A 14 34.95 21.31 15.47
C ASP A 14 33.73 20.60 14.88
N THR A 15 33.88 19.32 14.52
CA THR A 15 32.81 18.48 13.96
C THR A 15 32.23 17.57 15.04
N SER A 16 31.69 18.17 16.11
CA SER A 16 30.96 17.41 17.12
C SER A 16 29.71 18.17 17.55
N ARG A 17 28.61 18.01 16.80
CA ARG A 17 27.21 18.17 17.24
C ARG A 17 26.25 18.28 16.07
N LEU A 18 25.87 17.16 15.48
CA LEU A 18 24.60 17.02 14.72
C LEU A 18 24.27 15.52 14.52
N GLU A 19 24.31 14.77 15.62
CA GLU A 19 23.60 13.48 15.68
C GLU A 19 22.40 13.66 16.61
N GLY A 20 21.25 13.78 16.04
CA GLY A 20 20.00 13.82 16.79
C GLY A 20 18.93 14.61 16.10
N LEU A 21 18.20 13.96 15.21
CA LEU A 21 16.81 14.28 14.83
C LEU A 21 16.49 13.61 13.48
N PHE A 22 16.22 12.31 13.49
CA PHE A 22 15.35 11.62 12.53
C PHE A 22 15.13 10.19 13.03
N ASN A 23 14.37 10.08 14.12
CA ASN A 23 13.86 8.80 14.57
C ASN A 23 12.33 8.84 14.54
N CYS A 24 11.76 8.83 13.34
CA CYS A 24 10.33 8.56 13.16
C CYS A 24 10.11 7.04 13.24
N ARG A 25 10.12 6.50 14.49
CA ARG A 25 9.61 5.17 14.76
C ARG A 25 8.09 5.21 14.73
N SER A 26 7.52 4.67 13.66
CA SER A 26 6.13 4.25 13.63
C SER A 26 5.91 3.12 14.65
N SER A 27 5.37 3.46 15.81
CA SER A 27 4.96 2.50 16.83
C SER A 27 3.64 1.88 16.42
N PHE A 28 3.66 0.72 15.78
CA PHE A 28 2.49 -0.14 15.66
C PHE A 28 2.30 -0.94 16.96
N PRO A 29 1.13 -0.93 17.60
CA PRO A 29 0.87 -1.78 18.73
C PRO A 29 0.79 -3.25 18.28
N ARG A 30 1.63 -4.11 18.87
CA ARG A 30 1.53 -5.56 18.73
C ARG A 30 0.27 -6.06 19.45
N MET A 31 -0.73 -6.48 18.69
CA MET A 31 -1.77 -7.35 19.21
C MET A 31 -1.25 -8.81 19.25
N GLN A 32 -1.12 -9.36 20.44
CA GLN A 32 -0.89 -10.80 20.63
C GLN A 32 -2.24 -11.54 20.55
N PRO A 33 -2.37 -12.59 19.76
CA PRO A 33 -3.53 -13.48 19.84
C PRO A 33 -3.36 -14.46 20.99
N ARG A 34 -4.30 -14.47 21.93
CA ARG A 34 -4.45 -15.53 22.93
C ARG A 34 -5.14 -16.72 22.25
N HIS A 35 -4.41 -17.79 22.00
CA HIS A 35 -4.99 -19.07 21.62
C HIS A 35 -5.28 -19.90 22.87
N SER A 36 -6.55 -20.14 23.14
CA SER A 36 -7.00 -21.21 24.03
C SER A 36 -7.24 -22.45 23.15
N PHE A 37 -6.41 -23.46 23.32
CA PHE A 37 -6.65 -24.79 22.77
C PHE A 37 -7.46 -25.62 23.79
N SER A 38 -8.68 -25.98 23.42
CA SER A 38 -9.43 -27.06 24.08
C SER A 38 -9.21 -28.34 23.29
N ALA A 39 -8.53 -29.29 23.90
CA ALA A 39 -8.37 -30.63 23.37
C ALA A 39 -9.65 -31.44 23.61
N PHE A 40 -10.29 -31.92 22.55
CA PHE A 40 -11.31 -32.96 22.62
C PHE A 40 -10.66 -34.29 22.28
N THR A 41 -10.54 -35.15 23.28
CA THR A 41 -10.18 -36.57 23.15
C THR A 41 -11.44 -37.36 22.82
N SER A 42 -11.48 -37.99 21.65
CA SER A 42 -12.53 -38.94 21.28
C SER A 42 -11.99 -40.36 21.39
N THR A 43 -12.57 -41.12 22.30
CA THR A 43 -12.30 -42.53 22.54
C THR A 43 -13.04 -43.39 21.51
N ILE A 44 -12.27 -44.23 20.80
CA ILE A 44 -12.84 -45.25 19.88
C ILE A 44 -13.02 -46.54 20.66
N ALA A 45 -14.26 -46.98 20.77
CA ALA A 45 -14.56 -48.32 21.28
C ALA A 45 -14.60 -49.34 20.12
N SER A 46 -13.75 -50.35 20.23
CA SER A 46 -13.75 -51.52 19.37
C SER A 46 -14.91 -52.45 19.78
N ASN A 47 -15.71 -52.87 18.80
CA ASN A 47 -16.55 -54.07 18.93
C ASN A 47 -16.28 -55.04 17.76
N VAL A 48 -15.71 -56.16 18.09
CA VAL A 48 -15.56 -57.35 17.23
C VAL A 48 -16.83 -58.17 17.38
N LEU A 49 -17.48 -58.54 16.26
CA LEU A 49 -18.37 -59.70 16.21
C LEU A 49 -18.41 -60.34 14.83
N HIS A 50 -18.36 -61.65 14.88
CA HIS A 50 -18.21 -62.68 13.86
C HIS A 50 -19.35 -62.80 12.85
N GLY A 51 -18.99 -63.19 11.62
CA GLY A 51 -19.65 -64.31 10.95
C GLY A 51 -20.69 -63.95 9.89
N THR A 52 -20.41 -64.34 8.73
CA THR A 52 -21.11 -65.16 7.73
C THR A 52 -20.85 -64.66 6.29
N ALA A 53 -20.27 -65.58 5.54
CA ALA A 53 -20.04 -65.44 4.10
C ALA A 53 -21.37 -65.53 3.32
N LEU A 54 -21.65 -64.54 2.49
CA LEU A 54 -22.62 -64.62 1.40
C LEU A 54 -22.03 -63.94 0.17
N THR A 55 -21.74 -64.76 -0.82
CA THR A 55 -21.33 -64.37 -2.18
C THR A 55 -22.47 -63.60 -2.86
N PHE A 56 -22.30 -62.30 -3.08
CA PHE A 56 -23.17 -61.53 -3.97
C PHE A 56 -22.34 -60.82 -5.04
N GLY A 57 -22.87 -60.94 -6.26
CA GLY A 57 -22.25 -60.55 -7.48
C GLY A 57 -21.79 -59.12 -7.55
N LEU A 58 -20.63 -58.93 -8.16
CA LEU A 58 -19.96 -57.68 -8.41
C LEU A 58 -20.66 -56.92 -9.56
N ALA A 59 -21.62 -56.08 -9.22
CA ALA A 59 -22.12 -55.04 -10.13
C ALA A 59 -21.18 -53.85 -9.98
N LEU A 60 -20.20 -53.68 -10.86
CA LEU A 60 -19.40 -52.46 -11.00
C LEU A 60 -20.29 -51.36 -11.52
N THR A 61 -20.95 -50.62 -10.64
CA THR A 61 -21.47 -49.29 -10.96
C THR A 61 -20.33 -48.32 -11.02
N LEU A 62 -19.87 -47.96 -12.24
CA LEU A 62 -19.04 -46.78 -12.44
C LEU A 62 -19.87 -45.55 -11.97
N GLN A 63 -19.69 -45.13 -10.74
CA GLN A 63 -20.06 -43.82 -10.30
C GLN A 63 -19.10 -42.82 -10.98
N ALA A 64 -19.54 -42.24 -12.09
CA ALA A 64 -18.93 -41.03 -12.61
C ALA A 64 -19.00 -39.98 -11.50
N ALA A 65 -17.92 -39.79 -10.77
CA ALA A 65 -17.74 -38.66 -9.86
C ALA A 65 -17.90 -37.42 -10.72
N ALA A 66 -19.08 -36.79 -10.66
CA ALA A 66 -19.26 -35.46 -11.16
C ALA A 66 -18.23 -34.60 -10.40
N GLN A 67 -17.14 -34.27 -11.07
CA GLN A 67 -16.24 -33.23 -10.61
C GLN A 67 -17.07 -31.93 -10.62
N THR A 68 -17.60 -31.58 -9.47
CA THR A 68 -18.09 -30.24 -9.21
C THR A 68 -16.85 -29.32 -9.27
N GLY A 69 -16.45 -28.98 -10.50
CA GLY A 69 -15.42 -28.01 -10.74
C GLY A 69 -15.85 -26.72 -10.04
N MET A 70 -15.06 -26.29 -9.03
CA MET A 70 -15.24 -24.96 -8.49
C MET A 70 -15.27 -23.98 -9.68
N PRO A 71 -16.23 -23.03 -9.73
CA PRO A 71 -16.27 -22.06 -10.80
C PRO A 71 -14.90 -21.39 -10.92
N ALA A 72 -14.38 -21.30 -12.16
CA ALA A 72 -13.11 -20.65 -12.41
C ALA A 72 -13.15 -19.22 -11.84
N LEU A 73 -12.11 -18.86 -11.06
CA LEU A 73 -11.99 -17.52 -10.47
C LEU A 73 -12.13 -16.47 -11.57
N ARG A 74 -13.12 -15.61 -11.44
CA ARG A 74 -13.33 -14.49 -12.34
C ARG A 74 -12.45 -13.32 -11.93
N VAL A 75 -11.71 -12.73 -12.87
CA VAL A 75 -10.84 -11.57 -12.65
C VAL A 75 -11.17 -10.49 -13.67
N VAL A 76 -11.30 -9.24 -13.21
CA VAL A 76 -11.71 -8.10 -14.04
C VAL A 76 -10.89 -6.87 -13.67
N SER A 77 -10.33 -6.18 -14.67
CA SER A 77 -9.83 -4.81 -14.52
C SER A 77 -10.72 -3.87 -15.35
N GLU A 78 -11.23 -2.83 -14.70
CA GLU A 78 -11.98 -1.74 -15.33
C GLU A 78 -11.07 -0.57 -15.72
N LEU A 79 -9.78 -0.65 -15.39
CA LEU A 79 -8.79 0.38 -15.66
C LEU A 79 -8.21 0.22 -17.07
N LYS A 80 -8.00 1.34 -17.77
CA LYS A 80 -7.47 1.33 -19.14
C LYS A 80 -6.00 0.88 -19.21
N ASP A 81 -5.21 1.23 -18.21
CA ASP A 81 -3.75 1.10 -18.24
C ASP A 81 -3.23 -0.06 -17.38
N ILE A 82 -4.11 -0.71 -16.61
CA ILE A 82 -3.79 -1.90 -15.82
C ILE A 82 -4.67 -3.08 -16.29
N ARG A 83 -4.01 -4.14 -16.68
CA ARG A 83 -4.65 -5.42 -17.04
C ARG A 83 -4.63 -6.36 -15.85
N MET A 84 -5.63 -7.24 -15.77
CA MET A 84 -5.69 -8.30 -14.77
C MET A 84 -6.09 -9.61 -15.44
N LYS A 85 -5.39 -10.71 -15.08
CA LYS A 85 -5.68 -12.05 -15.61
C LYS A 85 -5.49 -13.12 -14.56
N ALA A 86 -6.22 -14.23 -14.68
CA ALA A 86 -5.97 -15.44 -13.91
C ALA A 86 -4.65 -16.08 -14.38
N VAL A 87 -3.79 -16.46 -13.44
CA VAL A 87 -2.49 -17.08 -13.70
C VAL A 87 -2.16 -18.10 -12.61
N ALA A 88 -1.41 -19.15 -12.97
CA ALA A 88 -0.95 -20.19 -12.04
C ALA A 88 0.55 -20.09 -11.73
N ALA A 89 1.30 -19.27 -12.47
CA ALA A 89 2.73 -19.10 -12.28
C ALA A 89 3.15 -17.63 -12.48
N LEU A 90 4.12 -17.18 -11.68
CA LEU A 90 4.74 -15.87 -11.84
C LEU A 90 5.87 -15.95 -12.86
N PRO A 91 6.01 -14.94 -13.73
CA PRO A 91 7.20 -14.80 -14.54
C PRO A 91 8.41 -14.50 -13.64
N LYS A 92 9.60 -14.82 -14.12
CA LYS A 92 10.84 -14.34 -13.49
C LYS A 92 10.99 -12.84 -13.73
N ALA A 93 11.58 -12.14 -12.77
CA ALA A 93 11.95 -10.75 -12.95
C ALA A 93 12.97 -10.63 -14.10
N GLY A 94 12.73 -9.67 -14.98
CA GLY A 94 13.72 -9.25 -15.98
C GLY A 94 14.74 -8.28 -15.39
N GLY A 95 15.75 -7.90 -16.20
CA GLY A 95 16.72 -6.90 -15.83
C GLY A 95 17.72 -7.31 -14.75
N ASP A 96 18.52 -6.37 -14.31
CA ASP A 96 19.57 -6.57 -13.32
C ASP A 96 19.01 -6.47 -11.89
N ALA A 97 19.57 -7.26 -10.95
CA ALA A 97 19.19 -7.16 -9.54
C ALA A 97 19.47 -5.75 -8.98
N GLY A 98 20.55 -5.08 -9.44
CA GLY A 98 20.89 -3.72 -9.06
C GLY A 98 19.81 -2.68 -9.38
N ASP A 99 19.00 -2.91 -10.41
CA ASP A 99 17.86 -2.04 -10.74
C ASP A 99 16.77 -2.01 -9.64
N ARG A 100 16.82 -2.94 -8.70
CA ARG A 100 15.86 -3.10 -7.60
C ARG A 100 16.40 -2.61 -6.25
N ASP A 101 17.70 -2.37 -6.15
CA ASP A 101 18.39 -2.03 -4.89
C ASP A 101 18.51 -0.51 -4.66
N SER A 102 18.18 0.32 -5.67
CA SER A 102 18.31 1.78 -5.58
C SER A 102 17.30 2.43 -4.62
N CYS A 103 16.24 1.72 -4.24
CA CYS A 103 15.17 2.20 -3.37
C CYS A 103 14.84 1.25 -2.20
N PRO A 104 15.81 0.97 -1.30
CA PRO A 104 15.64 -0.03 -0.24
C PRO A 104 14.51 0.31 0.73
N GLN A 105 14.12 1.60 0.85
CA GLN A 105 13.02 2.05 1.69
C GLN A 105 11.64 1.57 1.21
N LEU A 106 11.49 1.21 -0.08
CA LEU A 106 10.27 0.67 -0.65
C LEU A 106 10.20 -0.86 -0.60
N VAL A 107 11.32 -1.54 -0.37
CA VAL A 107 11.40 -2.99 -0.39
C VAL A 107 11.18 -3.56 0.99
N ILE A 108 10.22 -4.47 1.12
CA ILE A 108 9.96 -5.16 2.39
C ILE A 108 10.64 -6.54 2.42
N LYS A 109 11.01 -7.00 3.62
CA LYS A 109 11.46 -8.39 3.81
C LYS A 109 10.25 -9.32 3.66
N PRO A 110 10.23 -10.27 2.69
CA PRO A 110 9.12 -11.20 2.47
C PRO A 110 8.88 -12.09 3.70
N LYS A 111 7.66 -12.06 4.25
CA LYS A 111 7.30 -12.86 5.44
C LYS A 111 6.31 -13.97 5.10
N SER A 112 5.24 -13.66 4.35
CA SER A 112 4.24 -14.67 3.96
C SER A 112 4.80 -15.65 2.93
N PRO A 113 4.21 -16.86 2.79
CA PRO A 113 4.56 -17.77 1.71
C PRO A 113 4.34 -17.15 0.33
N ALA A 114 3.30 -16.34 0.16
CA ALA A 114 3.00 -15.60 -1.07
C ALA A 114 4.13 -14.63 -1.44
N ALA A 115 4.54 -13.77 -0.52
CA ALA A 115 5.63 -12.81 -0.74
C ALA A 115 6.98 -13.51 -1.00
N LYS A 116 7.25 -14.65 -0.33
CA LYS A 116 8.44 -15.47 -0.58
C LYS A 116 8.44 -16.07 -1.98
N GLN A 117 7.29 -16.50 -2.49
CA GLN A 117 7.16 -16.98 -3.88
C GLN A 117 7.50 -15.88 -4.88
N VAL A 118 7.02 -14.64 -4.65
CA VAL A 118 7.35 -13.49 -5.50
C VAL A 118 8.86 -13.20 -5.47
N ALA A 119 9.45 -13.12 -4.28
CA ALA A 119 10.89 -12.87 -4.13
C ALA A 119 11.75 -13.96 -4.75
N ALA A 120 11.33 -15.24 -4.70
CA ALA A 120 12.03 -16.37 -5.32
C ALA A 120 12.09 -16.27 -6.86
N GLN A 121 11.22 -15.46 -7.48
CA GLN A 121 11.28 -15.14 -8.91
C GLN A 121 12.19 -13.91 -9.22
N GLY A 122 12.88 -13.37 -8.21
CA GLY A 122 13.81 -12.25 -8.36
C GLY A 122 13.16 -10.86 -8.29
N TRP A 123 11.88 -10.75 -7.94
CA TRP A 123 11.17 -9.47 -7.82
C TRP A 123 11.43 -8.76 -6.48
N ALA A 124 11.49 -7.44 -6.49
CA ALA A 124 11.48 -6.63 -5.29
C ALA A 124 10.05 -6.55 -4.73
N VAL A 125 9.82 -7.11 -3.55
CA VAL A 125 8.50 -7.08 -2.89
C VAL A 125 8.30 -5.75 -2.17
N MET A 126 7.22 -5.03 -2.48
CA MET A 126 6.93 -3.71 -1.93
C MET A 126 5.81 -3.73 -0.88
N ALA A 127 4.80 -4.57 -1.07
CA ALA A 127 3.73 -4.75 -0.07
C ALA A 127 3.24 -6.19 -0.04
N ASP A 128 2.72 -6.62 1.12
CA ASP A 128 2.18 -7.94 1.38
C ASP A 128 1.00 -7.81 2.35
N VAL A 129 -0.21 -7.72 1.81
CA VAL A 129 -1.42 -7.30 2.53
C VAL A 129 -2.58 -8.28 2.36
N PRO A 130 -3.49 -8.40 3.36
CA PRO A 130 -4.73 -9.18 3.21
C PRO A 130 -5.67 -8.49 2.21
N LEU A 131 -6.46 -9.31 1.48
CA LEU A 131 -7.51 -8.89 0.55
C LEU A 131 -8.71 -9.82 0.75
N GLY A 132 -9.53 -9.57 1.76
CA GLY A 132 -10.57 -10.50 2.18
C GLY A 132 -10.01 -11.90 2.51
N ALA A 133 -10.50 -12.94 1.83
CA ALA A 133 -9.98 -14.32 1.94
C ALA A 133 -8.71 -14.57 1.11
N PHE A 134 -8.23 -13.57 0.39
CA PHE A 134 -7.03 -13.60 -0.45
C PHE A 134 -5.90 -12.80 0.20
N ARG A 135 -4.75 -12.80 -0.47
CA ARG A 135 -3.59 -11.97 -0.16
C ARG A 135 -3.11 -11.30 -1.43
N ALA A 136 -2.87 -9.99 -1.34
CA ALA A 136 -2.29 -9.21 -2.43
C ALA A 136 -0.83 -8.88 -2.10
N VAL A 137 0.05 -9.07 -3.09
CA VAL A 137 1.48 -8.76 -2.99
C VAL A 137 1.84 -7.85 -4.14
N SER A 138 2.30 -6.62 -3.86
CA SER A 138 2.89 -5.76 -4.91
C SER A 138 4.40 -5.96 -4.97
N PHE A 139 4.93 -5.86 -6.19
CA PHE A 139 6.34 -6.05 -6.47
C PHE A 139 6.73 -5.37 -7.79
N ALA A 140 8.00 -5.04 -7.92
CA ALA A 140 8.52 -4.36 -9.08
C ALA A 140 9.81 -4.97 -9.60
N GLY A 141 10.08 -4.73 -10.89
CA GLY A 141 11.30 -5.15 -11.57
C GLY A 141 12.37 -4.07 -11.62
N GLN A 142 11.97 -2.79 -11.54
CA GLN A 142 12.89 -1.68 -11.65
C GLN A 142 12.50 -0.53 -10.73
N MET A 143 13.49 0.10 -10.11
CA MET A 143 13.35 1.25 -9.23
C MET A 143 14.48 2.24 -9.48
N GLN A 144 14.16 3.52 -9.49
CA GLN A 144 15.11 4.60 -9.65
C GLN A 144 14.92 5.64 -8.55
N ALA A 145 15.96 5.90 -7.78
CA ALA A 145 15.93 6.94 -6.74
C ALA A 145 15.67 8.31 -7.34
N ALA A 146 14.87 9.12 -6.67
CA ALA A 146 14.47 10.45 -7.08
C ALA A 146 14.62 11.47 -5.93
N THR A 147 14.15 12.69 -6.14
CA THR A 147 14.21 13.76 -5.13
C THR A 147 13.42 13.42 -3.86
N SER A 148 13.76 14.06 -2.75
CA SER A 148 13.06 13.92 -1.46
C SER A 148 12.99 12.49 -0.90
N GLY A 149 13.91 11.61 -1.31
CA GLY A 149 13.93 10.20 -0.90
C GLY A 149 12.81 9.35 -1.53
N THR A 150 12.16 9.87 -2.58
CA THR A 150 11.18 9.13 -3.37
C THR A 150 11.84 8.28 -4.44
N CYS A 151 11.04 7.50 -5.15
CA CYS A 151 11.50 6.61 -6.21
C CYS A 151 10.50 6.58 -7.36
N ASN A 152 11.01 6.48 -8.57
CA ASN A 152 10.23 6.04 -9.72
C ASN A 152 10.29 4.52 -9.80
N VAL A 153 9.13 3.86 -9.83
CA VAL A 153 8.98 2.40 -9.84
C VAL A 153 8.33 1.99 -11.16
N THR A 154 9.01 1.17 -11.93
CA THR A 154 8.47 0.60 -13.18
C THR A 154 8.47 -0.91 -13.14
N GLN A 155 7.83 -1.57 -14.12
CA GLN A 155 7.59 -3.00 -14.10
C GLN A 155 6.85 -3.47 -12.83
N GLY A 156 5.96 -2.60 -12.31
CA GLY A 156 5.16 -2.89 -11.13
C GLY A 156 4.02 -3.85 -11.42
N ASN A 157 3.73 -4.72 -10.45
CA ASN A 157 2.71 -5.76 -10.55
C ASN A 157 2.02 -5.98 -9.20
N VAL A 158 0.80 -6.54 -9.23
CA VAL A 158 0.13 -7.10 -8.06
C VAL A 158 -0.24 -8.54 -8.32
N ALA A 159 0.33 -9.46 -7.53
CA ALA A 159 -0.09 -10.86 -7.49
C ALA A 159 -1.14 -11.09 -6.41
N VAL A 160 -2.18 -11.86 -6.73
CA VAL A 160 -3.21 -12.27 -5.79
C VAL A 160 -3.09 -13.76 -5.52
N PHE A 161 -3.09 -14.13 -4.24
CA PHE A 161 -2.96 -15.51 -3.78
C PHE A 161 -4.19 -15.91 -2.97
N GLN A 162 -4.60 -17.16 -3.12
CA GLN A 162 -5.61 -17.83 -2.31
C GLN A 162 -4.99 -19.11 -1.72
N ASN A 163 -4.98 -19.22 -0.39
CA ASN A 163 -4.34 -20.35 0.30
C ASN A 163 -2.90 -20.61 -0.21
N ASP A 164 -2.11 -19.52 -0.31
CA ASP A 164 -0.73 -19.51 -0.81
C ASP A 164 -0.54 -19.95 -2.27
N LYS A 165 -1.62 -20.17 -3.02
CA LYS A 165 -1.57 -20.44 -4.45
C LYS A 165 -1.81 -19.16 -5.23
N LEU A 166 -0.97 -18.86 -6.21
CA LEU A 166 -1.17 -17.75 -7.13
C LEU A 166 -2.44 -18.00 -7.96
N VAL A 167 -3.32 -16.99 -8.01
CA VAL A 167 -4.59 -17.08 -8.73
C VAL A 167 -4.79 -15.96 -9.75
N ALA A 168 -4.18 -14.79 -9.54
CA ALA A 168 -4.30 -13.68 -10.48
C ALA A 168 -3.06 -12.77 -10.44
N LEU A 169 -2.88 -12.03 -11.54
CA LEU A 169 -1.84 -11.03 -11.71
C LEU A 169 -2.43 -9.77 -12.35
N ALA A 170 -2.24 -8.61 -11.71
CA ALA A 170 -2.45 -7.30 -12.29
C ALA A 170 -1.10 -6.69 -12.71
N TYR A 171 -1.04 -6.05 -13.88
CA TYR A 171 0.17 -5.50 -14.46
C TYR A 171 -0.15 -4.33 -15.40
N GLY A 172 0.79 -3.39 -15.54
CA GLY A 172 0.69 -2.27 -16.47
C GLY A 172 0.72 -2.70 -17.93
N LYS A 173 0.19 -1.88 -18.83
CA LYS A 173 0.22 -2.14 -20.29
C LYS A 173 1.64 -2.06 -20.85
N SER A 174 2.45 -1.14 -20.36
CA SER A 174 3.87 -0.97 -20.70
C SER A 174 4.73 -1.28 -19.49
N ALA A 175 5.89 -1.87 -19.72
CA ALA A 175 6.88 -2.14 -18.67
C ALA A 175 7.56 -0.85 -18.16
N GLU A 176 7.58 0.19 -18.98
CA GLU A 176 8.21 1.48 -18.66
C GLU A 176 7.27 2.43 -17.92
N ASP A 177 5.95 2.15 -17.94
CA ASP A 177 4.98 2.98 -17.24
C ASP A 177 5.02 2.70 -15.71
N PRO A 178 5.01 3.72 -14.86
CA PRO A 178 4.90 3.55 -13.41
C PRO A 178 3.45 3.22 -13.00
N ALA A 179 2.79 2.30 -13.71
CA ALA A 179 1.37 2.02 -13.58
C ALA A 179 0.98 1.41 -12.23
N ILE A 180 1.91 0.69 -11.58
CA ILE A 180 1.69 0.02 -10.29
C ILE A 180 2.93 0.18 -9.42
N GLY A 181 2.69 0.61 -8.18
CA GLY A 181 3.68 0.74 -7.11
C GLY A 181 3.25 -0.01 -5.84
N ALA A 182 2.90 0.75 -4.81
CA ALA A 182 2.54 0.23 -3.50
C ALA A 182 1.08 -0.23 -3.38
N LEU A 183 0.77 -0.89 -2.26
CA LEU A 183 -0.59 -1.25 -1.84
C LEU A 183 -0.87 -0.70 -0.45
N THR A 184 -2.09 -0.22 -0.23
CA THR A 184 -2.59 0.17 1.10
C THR A 184 -3.91 -0.55 1.40
N PRO A 185 -4.03 -1.27 2.52
CA PRO A 185 -5.30 -1.83 2.95
C PRO A 185 -6.34 -0.74 3.19
N LEU A 186 -7.58 -0.99 2.76
CA LEU A 186 -8.74 -0.16 3.04
C LEU A 186 -9.66 -0.84 4.06
N GLU A 187 -10.49 -0.07 4.74
CA GLU A 187 -11.58 -0.65 5.54
C GLU A 187 -12.55 -1.43 4.63
N GLY A 188 -13.10 -2.52 5.14
CA GLY A 188 -13.96 -3.42 4.34
C GLY A 188 -13.20 -4.48 3.53
N GLY A 189 -11.87 -4.57 3.67
CA GLY A 189 -11.05 -5.64 3.11
C GLY A 189 -10.64 -5.46 1.64
N ALA A 190 -10.90 -4.30 1.05
CA ALA A 190 -10.31 -3.89 -0.22
C ALA A 190 -8.86 -3.40 -0.06
N VAL A 191 -8.16 -3.24 -1.16
CA VAL A 191 -6.77 -2.77 -1.18
C VAL A 191 -6.65 -1.68 -2.26
N ARG A 192 -6.15 -0.51 -1.87
CA ARG A 192 -5.80 0.57 -2.80
C ARG A 192 -4.48 0.28 -3.49
N VAL A 193 -4.48 0.40 -4.81
CA VAL A 193 -3.29 0.30 -5.66
C VAL A 193 -2.84 1.71 -5.98
N TRP A 194 -1.56 1.98 -5.75
CA TRP A 194 -0.89 3.23 -6.07
C TRP A 194 -0.04 3.04 -7.32
N ASP A 195 0.18 4.10 -8.08
CA ASP A 195 1.18 4.08 -9.14
C ASP A 195 2.61 4.05 -8.58
N GLY A 196 3.57 3.96 -9.47
CA GLY A 196 5.00 3.93 -9.15
C GLY A 196 5.70 5.27 -9.36
N ASP A 197 4.97 6.37 -9.54
CA ASP A 197 5.58 7.69 -9.77
C ASP A 197 6.32 8.21 -8.52
N ILE A 198 7.19 9.19 -8.71
CA ILE A 198 7.92 9.89 -7.64
C ILE A 198 7.00 10.59 -6.63
N SER A 199 5.79 10.94 -7.04
CA SER A 199 4.70 11.43 -6.22
C SER A 199 3.47 10.54 -6.42
N PRO A 200 3.44 9.33 -5.81
CA PRO A 200 2.45 8.32 -6.15
C PRO A 200 1.03 8.80 -5.91
N LEU A 201 0.14 8.48 -6.86
CA LEU A 201 -1.30 8.69 -6.75
C LEU A 201 -2.02 7.34 -6.78
N PRO A 202 -3.21 7.23 -6.17
CA PRO A 202 -3.98 6.01 -6.24
C PRO A 202 -4.56 5.83 -7.65
N VAL A 203 -4.39 4.65 -8.22
CA VAL A 203 -4.87 4.30 -9.56
C VAL A 203 -6.14 3.48 -9.56
N GLY A 204 -6.41 2.77 -8.47
CA GLY A 204 -7.62 1.95 -8.34
C GLY A 204 -7.71 1.18 -7.03
N ASP A 205 -8.87 0.57 -6.81
CA ASP A 205 -9.15 -0.26 -5.65
C ASP A 205 -9.40 -1.71 -6.09
N LEU A 206 -8.59 -2.62 -5.57
CA LEU A 206 -8.71 -4.07 -5.77
C LEU A 206 -9.59 -4.64 -4.65
N ARG A 207 -10.65 -5.35 -5.01
CA ARG A 207 -11.59 -5.96 -4.07
C ARG A 207 -12.04 -7.35 -4.53
N VAL A 208 -12.65 -8.06 -3.61
CA VAL A 208 -13.38 -9.30 -3.87
C VAL A 208 -14.86 -8.98 -3.81
N ASP A 209 -15.57 -9.14 -4.90
CA ASP A 209 -17.02 -8.94 -4.97
C ASP A 209 -17.75 -10.09 -4.24
N SER A 210 -19.04 -9.93 -3.96
CA SER A 210 -19.85 -10.94 -3.26
C SER A 210 -19.99 -12.28 -4.01
N ASP A 211 -19.80 -12.25 -5.34
CA ASP A 211 -19.78 -13.45 -6.19
C ASP A 211 -18.39 -14.11 -6.30
N GLY A 212 -17.41 -13.61 -5.54
CA GLY A 212 -16.02 -14.08 -5.55
C GLY A 212 -15.16 -13.51 -6.69
N THR A 213 -15.68 -12.61 -7.53
CA THR A 213 -14.89 -11.96 -8.58
C THR A 213 -13.82 -11.06 -7.99
N LEU A 214 -12.57 -11.21 -8.42
CA LEU A 214 -11.50 -10.24 -8.17
C LEU A 214 -11.65 -9.08 -9.14
N ARG A 215 -11.93 -7.89 -8.62
CA ARG A 215 -12.15 -6.69 -9.41
C ARG A 215 -11.18 -5.58 -9.04
N LEU A 216 -10.51 -5.04 -10.04
CA LEU A 216 -9.74 -3.80 -9.95
C LEU A 216 -10.55 -2.68 -10.65
N SER A 217 -11.11 -1.77 -9.86
CA SER A 217 -11.93 -0.66 -10.33
C SER A 217 -11.23 0.68 -10.09
N LYS A 218 -11.81 1.77 -10.60
CA LYS A 218 -11.38 3.13 -10.25
C LYS A 218 -11.40 3.34 -8.73
N VAL A 219 -10.62 4.28 -8.25
CA VAL A 219 -10.63 4.73 -6.85
C VAL A 219 -12.05 5.12 -6.46
N ALA A 220 -12.50 4.70 -5.28
CA ALA A 220 -13.80 5.06 -4.74
C ALA A 220 -13.93 6.60 -4.58
N ASP A 221 -15.16 7.11 -4.71
CA ASP A 221 -15.41 8.54 -4.56
C ASP A 221 -15.21 9.03 -3.11
N GLU A 222 -15.25 8.11 -2.14
CA GLU A 222 -14.96 8.35 -0.73
C GLU A 222 -14.51 7.08 -0.02
N ASP A 223 -13.69 7.24 1.02
CA ASP A 223 -13.21 6.16 1.87
C ASP A 223 -13.93 6.17 3.22
N ALA A 224 -14.48 5.01 3.61
CA ALA A 224 -14.91 4.79 4.98
C ALA A 224 -13.68 4.64 5.88
N VAL A 225 -13.66 5.36 7.01
CA VAL A 225 -12.57 5.34 7.97
C VAL A 225 -13.08 5.21 9.40
N CYS A 226 -12.24 4.71 10.30
CA CYS A 226 -12.58 4.54 11.71
C CYS A 226 -13.78 3.61 11.94
N GLN A 227 -13.80 2.47 11.26
CA GLN A 227 -14.89 1.49 11.28
C GLN A 227 -16.21 2.08 10.72
N GLY A 228 -16.11 2.82 9.63
CA GLY A 228 -17.24 3.45 8.97
C GLY A 228 -17.85 4.66 9.69
N ARG A 229 -17.23 5.13 10.78
CA ARG A 229 -17.74 6.28 11.56
C ARG A 229 -17.50 7.63 10.91
N ALA A 230 -16.64 7.71 9.90
CA ALA A 230 -16.43 8.90 9.10
C ALA A 230 -16.12 8.53 7.65
N LEU A 231 -16.34 9.48 6.76
CA LEU A 231 -16.01 9.39 5.34
C LEU A 231 -14.94 10.43 5.00
N VAL A 232 -13.96 10.03 4.19
CA VAL A 232 -12.98 10.92 3.57
C VAL A 232 -13.26 10.92 2.07
N PRO A 233 -13.61 12.07 1.48
CA PRO A 233 -13.85 12.14 0.03
C PRO A 233 -12.55 11.90 -0.73
N ASN A 234 -12.64 11.42 -1.95
CA ASN A 234 -11.50 11.29 -2.83
C ASN A 234 -10.97 12.68 -3.21
N VAL A 235 -9.93 13.10 -2.50
CA VAL A 235 -9.28 14.41 -2.67
C VAL A 235 -7.91 14.33 -3.35
N TYR A 236 -7.48 13.14 -3.74
CA TYR A 236 -6.20 12.95 -4.40
C TYR A 236 -6.07 13.79 -5.66
N ASN A 237 -4.90 14.39 -5.84
CA ASN A 237 -4.59 15.33 -6.93
C ASN A 237 -5.48 16.59 -7.00
N MET A 238 -6.31 16.85 -5.99
CA MET A 238 -7.02 18.11 -5.89
C MET A 238 -6.10 19.19 -5.34
N SER A 239 -6.26 20.44 -5.82
CA SER A 239 -5.65 21.59 -5.17
C SER A 239 -6.21 21.75 -3.75
N ILE A 240 -5.39 22.23 -2.82
CA ILE A 240 -5.74 22.30 -1.40
C ILE A 240 -7.03 23.07 -1.13
N ASP A 241 -7.33 24.12 -1.87
CA ASP A 241 -8.57 24.91 -1.73
C ASP A 241 -9.82 24.10 -2.09
N LYS A 242 -9.75 23.21 -3.10
CA LYS A 242 -10.85 22.30 -3.46
C LYS A 242 -10.98 21.17 -2.46
N ALA A 243 -9.87 20.59 -2.04
CA ALA A 243 -9.85 19.51 -1.04
C ALA A 243 -10.47 19.96 0.30
N ARG A 244 -10.17 21.19 0.77
CA ARG A 244 -10.78 21.79 1.97
C ARG A 244 -12.30 21.80 1.92
N LYS A 245 -12.87 22.18 0.77
CA LYS A 245 -14.35 22.23 0.58
C LYS A 245 -14.92 20.82 0.65
N ALA A 246 -14.36 19.88 -0.10
CA ALA A 246 -14.82 18.49 -0.09
C ALA A 246 -14.76 17.87 1.31
N LEU A 247 -13.69 18.15 2.06
CA LEU A 247 -13.54 17.68 3.45
C LEU A 247 -14.58 18.33 4.38
N ALA A 248 -14.84 19.63 4.23
CA ALA A 248 -15.83 20.34 5.05
C ALA A 248 -17.24 19.79 4.86
N ASP A 249 -17.60 19.40 3.63
CA ASP A 249 -18.90 18.77 3.29
C ASP A 249 -19.08 17.41 3.99
N LYS A 250 -17.98 16.75 4.38
CA LYS A 250 -17.97 15.49 5.18
C LYS A 250 -17.72 15.73 6.68
N GLY A 251 -17.77 16.97 7.13
CA GLY A 251 -17.67 17.33 8.56
C GLY A 251 -16.23 17.43 9.10
N TRP A 252 -15.23 17.39 8.24
CA TRP A 252 -13.84 17.64 8.62
C TRP A 252 -13.58 19.15 8.75
N LYS A 253 -13.22 19.60 9.95
CA LYS A 253 -12.97 21.00 10.26
C LYS A 253 -11.46 21.28 10.31
N PRO A 254 -10.97 22.36 9.68
CA PRO A 254 -9.56 22.70 9.72
C PRO A 254 -9.11 23.03 11.14
N VAL A 255 -7.90 22.62 11.48
CA VAL A 255 -7.24 22.93 12.75
C VAL A 255 -6.11 23.91 12.45
N LYS A 256 -6.12 25.08 13.09
CA LYS A 256 -5.08 26.09 12.90
C LYS A 256 -3.69 25.47 13.08
N GLY A 257 -2.84 25.65 12.08
CA GLY A 257 -1.45 25.20 12.11
C GLY A 257 -0.58 25.99 13.11
N GLY A 258 0.57 25.42 13.42
CA GLY A 258 1.59 26.08 14.23
C GLY A 258 2.23 27.26 13.51
N ALA A 259 2.89 28.13 14.26
CA ALA A 259 3.78 29.13 13.68
C ALA A 259 5.01 28.45 13.07
N SER A 260 5.40 28.87 11.87
CA SER A 260 6.59 28.36 11.19
C SER A 260 7.32 29.51 10.51
N PRO A 261 8.65 29.52 10.52
CA PRO A 261 9.43 30.48 9.75
C PRO A 261 9.46 30.15 8.25
N GLU A 262 8.89 29.01 7.83
CA GLU A 262 8.89 28.57 6.44
C GLU A 262 8.03 29.50 5.57
N PRO A 263 8.62 30.18 4.57
CA PRO A 263 7.92 31.17 3.73
C PRO A 263 6.69 30.60 3.03
N ARG A 264 6.76 29.34 2.63
CA ARG A 264 5.66 28.64 1.94
C ARG A 264 4.45 28.48 2.86
N GLN A 265 4.64 28.05 4.10
CA GLN A 265 3.56 27.96 5.07
C GLN A 265 2.94 29.37 5.32
N ALA A 266 3.77 30.39 5.48
CA ALA A 266 3.32 31.76 5.67
C ALA A 266 2.49 32.26 4.48
N ALA A 267 2.89 31.93 3.24
CA ALA A 267 2.15 32.28 2.02
C ALA A 267 0.75 31.62 1.99
N LEU A 268 0.65 30.33 2.35
CA LEU A 268 -0.62 29.61 2.45
C LEU A 268 -1.55 30.23 3.52
N VAL A 269 -1.01 30.53 4.69
CA VAL A 269 -1.77 31.21 5.77
C VAL A 269 -2.28 32.58 5.32
N LYS A 270 -1.45 33.36 4.61
CA LYS A 270 -1.86 34.67 4.04
C LYS A 270 -2.99 34.56 3.02
N ARG A 271 -3.09 33.41 2.32
CA ARG A 271 -4.20 33.08 1.41
C ARG A 271 -5.45 32.56 2.14
N GLY A 272 -5.46 32.55 3.47
CA GLY A 272 -6.59 32.06 4.28
C GLY A 272 -6.60 30.54 4.50
N ILE A 273 -5.47 29.85 4.23
CA ILE A 273 -5.30 28.41 4.48
C ILE A 273 -4.56 28.25 5.81
N GLY A 274 -5.27 28.57 6.91
CA GLY A 274 -4.70 28.66 8.25
C GLY A 274 -4.35 27.32 8.90
N GLU A 275 -4.79 26.20 8.32
CA GLU A 275 -4.49 24.83 8.76
C GLU A 275 -3.16 24.28 8.22
N ALA A 276 -2.43 25.02 7.38
CA ALA A 276 -1.07 24.69 7.00
C ALA A 276 -0.19 24.56 8.26
N ASN A 277 0.32 23.36 8.54
CA ASN A 277 0.99 23.05 9.80
C ASN A 277 2.51 22.90 9.66
N SER A 278 2.97 22.28 8.57
CA SER A 278 4.39 22.04 8.28
C SER A 278 4.59 22.00 6.78
N CYS A 279 5.56 22.75 6.28
CA CYS A 279 5.93 22.75 4.87
C CYS A 279 7.43 22.55 4.72
N ALA A 280 7.85 21.79 3.71
CA ALA A 280 9.24 21.68 3.30
C ALA A 280 9.54 22.79 2.27
N GLY A 281 10.70 23.43 2.40
CA GLY A 281 11.17 24.46 1.48
C GLY A 281 11.88 23.93 0.22
N THR A 282 12.05 22.60 0.10
CA THR A 282 12.83 21.97 -0.97
C THR A 282 12.21 20.65 -1.42
N GLY A 283 12.73 20.08 -2.50
CA GLY A 283 12.32 18.79 -3.03
C GLY A 283 10.92 18.84 -3.64
N LEU A 284 10.03 17.94 -3.25
CA LEU A 284 8.63 17.90 -3.68
C LEU A 284 7.75 18.93 -2.96
N ALA A 285 8.34 19.80 -2.13
CA ALA A 285 7.66 20.85 -1.40
C ALA A 285 6.44 20.35 -0.61
N TYR A 286 6.61 19.28 0.15
CA TYR A 286 5.57 18.71 1.00
C TYR A 286 5.02 19.73 2.00
N CYS A 287 3.69 19.76 2.14
CA CYS A 287 3.01 20.48 3.21
C CYS A 287 1.95 19.59 3.86
N ASP A 288 1.84 19.68 5.20
CA ASP A 288 0.80 19.00 5.97
C ASP A 288 -0.29 19.98 6.41
N PHE A 289 -1.54 19.52 6.39
CA PHE A 289 -2.73 20.26 6.79
C PHE A 289 -3.57 19.42 7.73
N ASN A 290 -3.91 19.96 8.90
CA ASN A 290 -4.58 19.21 9.94
C ASN A 290 -6.07 19.53 10.02
N TYR A 291 -6.87 18.48 10.20
CA TYR A 291 -8.33 18.54 10.36
C TYR A 291 -8.77 17.69 11.54
N VAL A 292 -9.93 18.06 12.11
CA VAL A 292 -10.65 17.26 13.10
C VAL A 292 -12.04 16.95 12.57
N GLY A 293 -12.47 15.72 12.70
CA GLY A 293 -13.75 15.24 12.16
C GLY A 293 -14.53 14.38 13.14
N PRO A 294 -15.64 13.78 12.66
CA PRO A 294 -16.58 13.03 13.51
C PRO A 294 -15.92 11.87 14.27
N ALA A 295 -14.96 11.20 13.67
CA ALA A 295 -14.37 9.98 14.22
C ALA A 295 -12.88 10.10 14.59
N GLY A 296 -12.23 11.25 14.34
CA GLY A 296 -10.80 11.35 14.60
C GLY A 296 -10.14 12.64 14.11
N LYS A 297 -8.84 12.52 13.84
CA LYS A 297 -8.00 13.56 13.25
C LYS A 297 -7.57 13.10 11.87
N LEU A 298 -7.54 14.01 10.90
CA LEU A 298 -7.05 13.78 9.56
C LEU A 298 -5.89 14.74 9.28
N THR A 299 -4.81 14.23 8.71
CA THR A 299 -3.71 15.02 8.16
C THR A 299 -3.69 14.79 6.65
N LEU A 300 -3.85 15.88 5.88
CA LEU A 300 -3.58 15.89 4.46
C LEU A 300 -2.11 16.20 4.22
N THR A 301 -1.50 15.49 3.27
CA THR A 301 -0.17 15.83 2.75
C THR A 301 -0.30 16.25 1.29
N THR A 302 0.27 17.39 0.95
CA THR A 302 0.30 17.91 -0.42
C THR A 302 1.72 17.96 -0.96
N VAL A 303 1.84 18.04 -2.27
CA VAL A 303 3.08 18.24 -3.03
C VAL A 303 2.91 19.36 -4.04
N GLY A 304 4.02 19.82 -4.57
CA GLY A 304 4.07 20.83 -5.62
C GLY A 304 4.45 22.22 -5.11
N GLU A 305 5.19 22.97 -5.92
CA GLU A 305 5.66 24.32 -5.61
C GLU A 305 4.64 25.42 -5.95
N ASP A 306 3.51 25.04 -6.53
CA ASP A 306 2.43 25.95 -6.91
C ASP A 306 1.85 26.69 -5.70
N ASP A 307 1.21 27.79 -5.97
CA ASP A 307 0.50 28.62 -4.97
C ASP A 307 -0.56 27.84 -4.17
N LEU A 308 -1.18 26.83 -4.79
CA LEU A 308 -2.15 25.92 -4.20
C LEU A 308 -1.70 24.48 -4.46
N PRO A 309 -0.88 23.89 -3.58
CA PRO A 309 -0.33 22.56 -3.77
C PRO A 309 -1.42 21.50 -3.85
N HIS A 310 -1.08 20.36 -4.49
CA HIS A 310 -2.03 19.28 -4.74
C HIS A 310 -1.90 18.16 -3.70
N VAL A 311 -3.03 17.56 -3.35
CA VAL A 311 -3.09 16.46 -2.37
C VAL A 311 -2.40 15.22 -2.91
N ALA A 312 -1.35 14.76 -2.25
CA ALA A 312 -0.67 13.50 -2.51
C ALA A 312 -1.21 12.35 -1.65
N GLY A 313 -1.68 12.66 -0.43
CA GLY A 313 -2.17 11.64 0.47
C GLY A 313 -2.85 12.20 1.72
N TYR A 314 -3.39 11.28 2.53
CA TYR A 314 -3.88 11.60 3.86
C TYR A 314 -3.69 10.45 4.84
N ASP A 315 -3.66 10.77 6.12
CA ASP A 315 -3.67 9.84 7.24
C ASP A 315 -4.83 10.16 8.18
N VAL A 316 -5.50 9.14 8.74
CA VAL A 316 -6.58 9.31 9.71
C VAL A 316 -6.25 8.59 11.00
N ARG A 317 -6.25 9.33 12.10
CA ARG A 317 -6.10 8.80 13.46
C ARG A 317 -7.46 8.80 14.14
N CYS A 318 -8.01 7.61 14.32
CA CYS A 318 -9.30 7.39 14.96
C CYS A 318 -9.25 7.69 16.48
N ARG A 319 -10.42 8.09 17.04
CA ARG A 319 -10.63 8.23 18.49
C ARG A 319 -11.12 6.92 19.10
#